data_7422947ffcfb533bea32a67da1f2119b
#
_entry.id   7422947ffcfb533bea32a67da1f2119b
#
_cell.length_a   1.000
_cell.length_b   1.000
_cell.length_c   1.000
_cell.angle_alpha   90.00
_cell.angle_beta   90.00
_cell.angle_gamma   90.00
#
_symmetry.space_group_name_H-M   'P 1'
#
loop_
_entity.id
_entity.type
_entity.pdbx_description
1 polymer ?
#
loop_
_entity_poly.entity_id
_entity_poly.type
_entity_poly.pdbx_seq_one_letter_code
_entity_poly.pdbx_strand_id
1 'polypeptide(L)'
;TAEGANTIYLRPETAQGIFVNFLNVQKTGRMKIPFGIAQIGKAFRNEIVARQFIFRMREFEQMEMQFFVRPGTEMKWWNEWKNTRMAWHRALGFGDDDYRFHDHDKLAHYANAATDIEYNFPFGFKEVEGIHSRTDFDLGSHQKFSGKKLQYFDPETGESYVPYVVETSIGVDRMFLQVMSAAYTEQTLEGGDSRVVLKFPPALAPVKVAVLPLVKKDGMPEVAQKIVDLLKYDYNVCLLYTSPSPRDGATS
;
A
#
# COMPACT_ATOMS: atom_id res chain seq x y z
N THR A 1 2.06 21.06 -32.43
CA THR A 1 1.75 21.94 -31.27
C THR A 1 0.77 22.99 -31.75
N ALA A 2 -0.49 22.89 -31.34
CA ALA A 2 -1.48 23.91 -31.70
C ALA A 2 -1.22 25.15 -30.85
N GLU A 3 -1.13 26.32 -31.51
CA GLU A 3 -1.20 27.61 -30.84
C GLU A 3 -2.52 27.68 -30.07
N GLY A 4 -2.42 27.89 -28.73
CA GLY A 4 -3.59 27.97 -27.83
C GLY A 4 -3.89 26.69 -27.03
N ALA A 5 -3.03 25.67 -27.07
CA ALA A 5 -3.21 24.50 -26.21
C ALA A 5 -3.02 24.88 -24.74
N ASN A 6 -4.01 24.58 -23.91
CA ASN A 6 -3.89 24.73 -22.46
C ASN A 6 -2.82 23.77 -21.92
N THR A 7 -1.95 24.28 -21.06
CA THR A 7 -0.99 23.44 -20.34
C THR A 7 -1.73 22.59 -19.31
N ILE A 8 -1.59 21.29 -19.40
CA ILE A 8 -2.15 20.33 -18.44
C ILE A 8 -0.98 19.73 -17.65
N TYR A 9 -1.14 19.70 -16.32
CA TYR A 9 -0.15 19.13 -15.42
C TYR A 9 -0.61 17.76 -14.93
N LEU A 10 0.30 16.80 -14.94
CA LEU A 10 0.09 15.52 -14.30
C LEU A 10 0.39 15.64 -12.81
N ARG A 11 -0.44 15.04 -11.95
CA ARG A 11 -0.26 15.14 -10.49
C ARG A 11 0.96 14.34 -10.01
N PRO A 12 1.81 14.92 -9.13
CA PRO A 12 2.98 14.22 -8.60
C PRO A 12 2.66 13.33 -7.38
N GLU A 13 1.44 13.45 -6.83
CA GLU A 13 0.95 12.71 -5.67
C GLU A 13 -0.58 12.65 -5.68
N THR A 14 -1.15 11.77 -4.89
CA THR A 14 -2.62 11.64 -4.75
C THR A 14 -3.18 12.52 -3.62
N ALA A 15 -2.35 13.04 -2.72
CA ALA A 15 -2.71 13.81 -1.54
C ALA A 15 -3.57 15.04 -1.85
N GLN A 16 -3.22 15.82 -2.88
CA GLN A 16 -3.91 17.07 -3.19
C GLN A 16 -5.39 16.86 -3.55
N GLY A 17 -5.73 15.76 -4.21
CA GLY A 17 -7.11 15.38 -4.48
C GLY A 17 -7.92 15.11 -3.20
N ILE A 18 -7.28 14.59 -2.17
CA ILE A 18 -7.89 14.36 -0.86
C ILE A 18 -8.19 15.69 -0.18
N PHE A 19 -7.24 16.64 -0.18
CA PHE A 19 -7.44 17.97 0.42
C PHE A 19 -8.56 18.77 -0.26
N VAL A 20 -8.65 18.71 -1.59
CA VAL A 20 -9.75 19.32 -2.36
C VAL A 20 -11.12 18.77 -1.93
N ASN A 21 -11.19 17.47 -1.62
CA ASN A 21 -12.41 16.78 -1.22
C ASN A 21 -12.70 16.81 0.29
N PHE A 22 -11.82 17.38 1.12
CA PHE A 22 -11.94 17.35 2.58
C PHE A 22 -13.34 17.77 3.06
N LEU A 23 -13.82 18.97 2.69
CA LEU A 23 -15.12 19.47 3.15
C LEU A 23 -16.29 18.63 2.62
N ASN A 24 -16.18 18.12 1.40
CA ASN A 24 -17.21 17.30 0.81
C ASN A 24 -17.38 16.00 1.60
N VAL A 25 -16.29 15.28 1.85
CA VAL A 25 -16.30 14.04 2.64
C VAL A 25 -16.75 14.31 4.08
N GLN A 26 -16.18 15.35 4.72
CA GLN A 26 -16.52 15.70 6.10
C GLN A 26 -18.03 15.97 6.26
N LYS A 27 -18.65 16.73 5.35
CA LYS A 27 -20.06 17.11 5.45
C LYS A 27 -21.00 15.97 5.05
N THR A 28 -20.76 15.31 3.91
CA THR A 28 -21.61 14.23 3.43
C THR A 28 -21.55 13.00 4.31
N GLY A 29 -20.36 12.66 4.81
CA GLY A 29 -20.13 11.57 5.74
C GLY A 29 -20.45 11.92 7.20
N ARG A 30 -20.76 13.21 7.50
CA ARG A 30 -20.90 13.71 8.89
C ARG A 30 -19.73 13.30 9.78
N MET A 31 -18.52 13.36 9.20
CA MET A 31 -17.31 12.89 9.88
C MET A 31 -16.93 13.82 11.02
N LYS A 32 -16.55 13.21 12.15
CA LYS A 32 -15.95 13.91 13.30
C LYS A 32 -14.45 13.70 13.29
N ILE A 33 -13.68 14.70 13.68
CA ILE A 33 -12.23 14.58 13.88
C ILE A 33 -11.96 13.75 15.16
N PRO A 34 -11.02 12.77 15.14
CA PRO A 34 -10.15 12.45 14.01
C PRO A 34 -10.80 11.53 12.96
N PHE A 35 -10.50 11.72 11.68
CA PHE A 35 -10.87 10.80 10.61
C PHE A 35 -9.87 10.85 9.46
N GLY A 36 -9.81 9.80 8.64
CA GLY A 36 -8.94 9.70 7.48
C GLY A 36 -9.70 9.62 6.17
N ILE A 37 -9.07 10.11 5.11
CA ILE A 37 -9.49 9.90 3.72
C ILE A 37 -8.34 9.22 3.01
N ALA A 38 -8.60 8.05 2.42
CA ALA A 38 -7.62 7.30 1.67
C ALA A 38 -7.96 7.29 0.17
N GLN A 39 -6.94 7.25 -0.65
CA GLN A 39 -7.04 7.18 -2.11
C GLN A 39 -5.93 6.30 -2.66
N ILE A 40 -6.25 5.50 -3.68
CA ILE A 40 -5.29 4.81 -4.54
C ILE A 40 -5.41 5.40 -5.94
N GLY A 41 -4.30 5.69 -6.58
CA GLY A 41 -4.32 6.23 -7.93
C GLY A 41 -2.95 6.53 -8.51
N LYS A 42 -2.95 6.88 -9.78
CA LYS A 42 -1.73 7.23 -10.53
C LYS A 42 -1.12 8.53 -10.03
N ALA A 43 0.21 8.52 -9.94
CA ALA A 43 1.04 9.69 -9.73
C ALA A 43 2.18 9.71 -10.76
N PHE A 44 2.70 10.90 -11.05
CA PHE A 44 3.65 11.12 -12.12
C PHE A 44 4.80 12.01 -11.61
N ARG A 45 6.03 11.53 -11.75
CA ARG A 45 7.22 12.31 -11.39
C ARG A 45 8.23 12.30 -12.51
N ASN A 46 8.80 13.45 -12.84
CA ASN A 46 9.81 13.54 -13.89
C ASN A 46 11.18 13.08 -13.37
N GLU A 47 11.27 11.77 -13.08
CA GLU A 47 12.53 11.17 -12.67
C GLU A 47 13.56 11.22 -13.80
N ILE A 48 14.77 11.69 -13.49
CA ILE A 48 15.87 11.75 -14.46
C ILE A 48 16.26 10.35 -14.92
N VAL A 49 16.36 9.41 -13.96
CA VAL A 49 16.70 8.00 -14.20
C VAL A 49 15.72 7.10 -13.51
N ALA A 50 14.92 6.37 -14.28
CA ALA A 50 14.19 5.21 -13.78
C ALA A 50 15.19 4.07 -13.52
N ARG A 51 15.09 3.37 -12.38
CA ARG A 51 16.04 2.33 -11.99
C ARG A 51 15.45 1.34 -11.00
N GLN A 52 16.14 0.21 -10.83
CA GLN A 52 15.75 -0.84 -9.89
C GLN A 52 14.36 -1.39 -10.23
N PHE A 53 14.15 -1.72 -11.51
CA PHE A 53 12.90 -2.22 -12.05
C PHE A 53 11.74 -1.26 -11.74
N ILE A 54 10.70 -1.72 -11.02
CA ILE A 54 9.54 -0.91 -10.65
C ILE A 54 9.73 -0.08 -9.39
N PHE A 55 10.93 -0.09 -8.77
CA PHE A 55 11.20 0.69 -7.56
C PHE A 55 11.15 2.19 -7.82
N ARG A 56 11.63 2.64 -8.99
CA ARG A 56 11.63 4.05 -9.38
C ARG A 56 11.20 4.22 -10.84
N MET A 57 9.98 4.71 -11.01
CA MET A 57 9.33 4.93 -12.31
C MET A 57 8.83 6.37 -12.42
N ARG A 58 8.51 6.81 -13.64
CA ARG A 58 7.92 8.13 -13.89
C ARG A 58 6.41 8.16 -13.75
N GLU A 59 5.76 7.04 -13.99
CA GLU A 59 4.34 6.78 -13.74
C GLU A 59 4.23 5.60 -12.77
N PHE A 60 3.51 5.77 -11.67
CA PHE A 60 3.37 4.75 -10.62
C PHE A 60 2.04 4.91 -9.90
N GLU A 61 1.66 3.94 -9.10
CA GLU A 61 0.49 4.02 -8.23
C GLU A 61 0.90 4.35 -6.81
N GLN A 62 0.20 5.32 -6.22
CA GLN A 62 0.28 5.64 -4.80
C GLN A 62 -1.00 5.22 -4.08
N MET A 63 -0.83 4.76 -2.84
CA MET A 63 -1.88 4.54 -1.86
C MET A 63 -1.59 5.45 -0.68
N GLU A 64 -2.41 6.49 -0.53
CA GLU A 64 -2.22 7.52 0.48
C GLU A 64 -3.46 7.66 1.35
N MET A 65 -3.22 7.93 2.64
CA MET A 65 -4.23 8.36 3.59
C MET A 65 -3.80 9.68 4.21
N GLN A 66 -4.73 10.62 4.26
CA GLN A 66 -4.60 11.87 4.99
C GLN A 66 -5.51 11.80 6.21
N PHE A 67 -4.92 11.74 7.39
CA PHE A 67 -5.62 11.63 8.66
C PHE A 67 -5.71 12.99 9.32
N PHE A 68 -6.93 13.51 9.43
CA PHE A 68 -7.22 14.85 9.95
C PHE A 68 -7.39 14.81 11.46
N VAL A 69 -6.64 15.67 12.16
CA VAL A 69 -6.58 15.70 13.62
C VAL A 69 -6.71 17.12 14.17
N ARG A 70 -7.05 17.24 15.46
CA ARG A 70 -7.05 18.53 16.13
C ARG A 70 -5.60 19.06 16.24
N PRO A 71 -5.35 20.35 15.93
CA PRO A 71 -4.04 20.98 16.14
C PRO A 71 -3.52 20.75 17.56
N GLY A 72 -2.23 20.44 17.67
CA GLY A 72 -1.58 20.11 18.94
C GLY A 72 -1.69 18.64 19.35
N THR A 73 -2.42 17.81 18.58
CA THR A 73 -2.51 16.35 18.81
C THR A 73 -1.78 15.54 17.73
N GLU A 74 -1.24 16.18 16.72
CA GLU A 74 -0.62 15.56 15.55
C GLU A 74 0.54 14.64 15.90
N MET A 75 1.37 14.99 16.88
CA MET A 75 2.51 14.16 17.27
C MET A 75 2.07 12.85 17.96
N LYS A 76 0.97 12.88 18.72
CA LYS A 76 0.37 11.68 19.27
C LYS A 76 -0.08 10.75 18.13
N TRP A 77 -0.83 11.29 17.17
CA TRP A 77 -1.37 10.52 16.05
C TRP A 77 -0.28 10.05 15.08
N TRP A 78 0.78 10.87 14.88
CA TRP A 78 1.94 10.45 14.09
C TRP A 78 2.63 9.22 14.70
N ASN A 79 2.86 9.21 16.02
CA ASN A 79 3.42 8.04 16.71
C ASN A 79 2.49 6.82 16.64
N GLU A 80 1.19 7.03 16.79
CA GLU A 80 0.18 5.97 16.66
C GLU A 80 0.23 5.33 15.26
N TRP A 81 0.19 6.15 14.20
CA TRP A 81 0.27 5.68 12.82
C TRP A 81 1.62 5.04 12.49
N LYS A 82 2.74 5.61 12.96
CA LYS A 82 4.07 5.01 12.84
C LYS A 82 4.09 3.56 13.31
N ASN A 83 3.58 3.30 14.50
CA ASN A 83 3.53 1.95 15.09
C ASN A 83 2.50 1.05 14.40
N THR A 84 1.32 1.57 14.09
CA THR A 84 0.25 0.83 13.41
C THR A 84 0.70 0.37 12.03
N ARG A 85 1.36 1.23 11.25
CA ARG A 85 1.83 0.89 9.92
C ARG A 85 2.96 -0.13 9.96
N MET A 86 3.91 0.00 10.87
CA MET A 86 4.95 -1.03 11.07
C MET A 86 4.33 -2.39 11.46
N ALA A 87 3.37 -2.40 12.38
CA ALA A 87 2.67 -3.62 12.75
C ALA A 87 1.93 -4.25 11.55
N TRP A 88 1.34 -3.42 10.69
CA TRP A 88 0.69 -3.89 9.47
C TRP A 88 1.67 -4.53 8.49
N HIS A 89 2.85 -3.93 8.26
CA HIS A 89 3.89 -4.52 7.40
C HIS A 89 4.35 -5.89 7.94
N ARG A 90 4.57 -6.00 9.26
CA ARG A 90 4.93 -7.27 9.91
C ARG A 90 3.83 -8.33 9.81
N ALA A 91 2.57 -7.91 9.89
CA ALA A 91 1.42 -8.80 9.75
C ALA A 91 1.26 -9.39 8.34
N LEU A 92 1.97 -8.88 7.34
CA LEU A 92 2.07 -9.51 6.01
C LEU A 92 2.78 -10.87 6.05
N GLY A 93 3.50 -11.18 7.16
CA GLY A 93 4.09 -12.50 7.40
C GLY A 93 5.47 -12.70 6.77
N PHE A 94 6.17 -11.62 6.42
CA PHE A 94 7.60 -11.60 6.09
C PHE A 94 8.44 -11.31 7.34
N GLY A 95 9.75 -11.52 7.27
CA GLY A 95 10.64 -11.42 8.43
C GLY A 95 10.58 -10.05 9.14
N ASP A 96 10.51 -10.06 10.47
CA ASP A 96 10.46 -8.84 11.26
C ASP A 96 11.73 -7.99 11.14
N ASP A 97 12.88 -8.63 10.96
CA ASP A 97 14.19 -8.00 10.81
C ASP A 97 14.40 -7.35 9.42
N ASP A 98 13.48 -7.61 8.48
CA ASP A 98 13.53 -7.01 7.15
C ASP A 98 12.98 -5.58 7.10
N TYR A 99 12.44 -5.09 8.22
CA TYR A 99 11.88 -3.73 8.32
C TYR A 99 12.62 -2.90 9.35
N ARG A 100 12.75 -1.61 9.07
CA ARG A 100 13.23 -0.63 10.04
C ARG A 100 12.56 0.73 9.85
N PHE A 101 12.62 1.56 10.88
CA PHE A 101 12.32 2.98 10.76
C PHE A 101 13.56 3.75 10.32
N HIS A 102 13.33 4.76 9.51
CA HIS A 102 14.32 5.77 9.13
C HIS A 102 13.71 7.16 9.37
N ASP A 103 14.06 7.78 10.49
CA ASP A 103 13.61 9.13 10.80
C ASP A 103 14.39 10.15 9.98
N HIS A 104 13.73 11.19 9.46
CA HIS A 104 14.36 12.19 8.61
C HIS A 104 15.07 13.28 9.41
N ASP A 105 16.36 13.48 9.18
CA ASP A 105 17.14 14.58 9.77
C ASP A 105 16.74 15.95 9.19
N LYS A 106 16.33 15.98 7.91
CA LYS A 106 15.84 17.18 7.23
C LYS A 106 14.38 17.00 6.88
N LEU A 107 13.54 17.75 7.56
CA LEU A 107 12.11 17.74 7.27
C LEU A 107 11.80 18.57 6.03
N ALA A 108 10.78 18.16 5.28
CA ALA A 108 10.19 19.00 4.26
C ALA A 108 9.53 20.23 4.90
N HIS A 109 9.44 21.32 4.16
CA HIS A 109 8.93 22.61 4.67
C HIS A 109 7.47 22.56 5.17
N TYR A 110 6.74 21.51 4.83
CA TYR A 110 5.35 21.30 5.25
C TYR A 110 5.20 20.34 6.44
N ALA A 111 6.30 19.74 6.92
CA ALA A 111 6.24 18.70 7.94
C ALA A 111 6.98 19.14 9.22
N ASN A 112 6.44 18.77 10.38
CA ASN A 112 7.12 18.88 11.67
C ASN A 112 7.63 17.55 12.22
N ALA A 113 7.26 16.42 11.57
CA ALA A 113 7.84 15.09 11.78
C ALA A 113 7.72 14.24 10.50
N ALA A 114 8.71 13.43 10.23
CA ALA A 114 8.74 12.51 9.10
C ALA A 114 9.55 11.25 9.44
N THR A 115 9.05 10.09 9.07
CA THR A 115 9.76 8.82 9.14
C THR A 115 9.36 7.95 7.97
N ASP A 116 10.31 7.15 7.48
CA ASP A 116 10.03 6.09 6.51
C ASP A 116 10.03 4.75 7.22
N ILE A 117 9.20 3.84 6.72
CA ILE A 117 9.38 2.40 6.90
C ILE A 117 10.20 1.93 5.71
N GLU A 118 11.37 1.41 5.98
CA GLU A 118 12.24 0.81 4.98
C GLU A 118 12.16 -0.71 5.04
N TYR A 119 12.23 -1.34 3.86
CA TYR A 119 12.36 -2.78 3.69
C TYR A 119 13.72 -3.14 3.12
N ASN A 120 14.27 -4.28 3.54
CA ASN A 120 15.56 -4.82 3.10
C ASN A 120 15.43 -5.54 1.75
N PHE A 121 15.45 -4.75 0.66
CA PHE A 121 15.48 -5.29 -0.70
C PHE A 121 16.83 -5.97 -1.02
N PRO A 122 16.95 -6.75 -2.10
CA PRO A 122 18.24 -7.29 -2.56
C PRO A 122 19.32 -6.23 -2.79
N PHE A 123 18.91 -4.97 -2.97
CA PHE A 123 19.80 -3.80 -3.12
C PHE A 123 19.87 -2.92 -1.85
N GLY A 124 19.53 -3.49 -0.69
CA GLY A 124 19.59 -2.86 0.63
C GLY A 124 18.30 -2.18 1.07
N PHE A 125 18.32 -1.63 2.28
CA PHE A 125 17.17 -0.95 2.87
C PHE A 125 16.74 0.25 2.03
N LYS A 126 15.45 0.29 1.68
CA LYS A 126 14.81 1.39 0.96
C LYS A 126 13.38 1.59 1.43
N GLU A 127 12.95 2.83 1.34
CA GLU A 127 11.61 3.29 1.68
C GLU A 127 10.52 2.50 0.92
N VAL A 128 9.55 2.00 1.68
CA VAL A 128 8.30 1.42 1.17
C VAL A 128 7.09 2.24 1.57
N GLU A 129 7.14 2.92 2.71
CA GLU A 129 6.07 3.78 3.21
C GLU A 129 6.65 5.00 3.93
N GLY A 130 6.13 6.20 3.62
CA GLY A 130 6.41 7.42 4.36
C GLY A 130 5.28 7.76 5.33
N ILE A 131 5.62 8.26 6.53
CA ILE A 131 4.67 8.72 7.54
C ILE A 131 5.08 10.12 7.97
N HIS A 132 4.22 11.11 7.66
CA HIS A 132 4.53 12.53 7.82
C HIS A 132 3.48 13.23 8.67
N SER A 133 3.92 14.11 9.55
CA SER A 133 3.04 15.11 10.16
C SER A 133 3.16 16.39 9.35
N ARG A 134 2.13 16.70 8.54
CA ARG A 134 2.09 17.78 7.54
C ARG A 134 1.53 19.09 8.10
N THR A 135 1.13 19.12 9.35
CA THR A 135 0.47 20.27 10.00
C THR A 135 -0.81 20.71 9.24
N ASP A 136 -1.09 22.01 9.16
CA ASP A 136 -2.18 22.59 8.36
C ASP A 136 -1.69 23.12 6.99
N PHE A 137 -0.46 22.82 6.61
CA PHE A 137 0.20 23.42 5.44
C PHE A 137 -0.64 23.31 4.16
N ASP A 138 -1.14 22.11 3.84
CA ASP A 138 -1.89 21.86 2.61
C ASP A 138 -3.28 22.52 2.66
N LEU A 139 -4.06 22.24 3.72
CA LEU A 139 -5.39 22.84 3.88
C LEU A 139 -5.32 24.37 3.96
N GLY A 140 -4.32 24.91 4.67
CA GLY A 140 -4.05 26.36 4.74
C GLY A 140 -3.73 26.95 3.37
N SER A 141 -2.90 26.27 2.58
CA SER A 141 -2.58 26.68 1.21
C SER A 141 -3.81 26.63 0.30
N HIS A 142 -4.58 25.54 0.32
CA HIS A 142 -5.83 25.44 -0.42
C HIS A 142 -6.84 26.51 -0.01
N GLN A 143 -6.98 26.78 1.29
CA GLN A 143 -7.84 27.85 1.79
C GLN A 143 -7.40 29.23 1.27
N LYS A 144 -6.11 29.53 1.33
CA LYS A 144 -5.53 30.80 0.88
C LYS A 144 -5.78 31.06 -0.60
N PHE A 145 -5.54 30.06 -1.45
CA PHE A 145 -5.62 30.25 -2.90
C PHE A 145 -7.03 30.09 -3.46
N SER A 146 -7.89 29.28 -2.83
CA SER A 146 -9.28 29.12 -3.27
C SER A 146 -10.25 30.15 -2.68
N GLY A 147 -9.87 30.84 -1.61
CA GLY A 147 -10.75 31.71 -0.83
C GLY A 147 -11.84 30.97 -0.03
N LYS A 148 -11.83 29.62 -0.06
CA LYS A 148 -12.79 28.80 0.69
C LYS A 148 -12.25 28.46 2.06
N LYS A 149 -13.07 28.62 3.12
CA LYS A 149 -12.69 28.18 4.47
C LYS A 149 -12.70 26.65 4.55
N LEU A 150 -11.51 26.07 4.72
CA LEU A 150 -11.31 24.62 4.92
C LEU A 150 -11.16 24.34 6.42
N GLN A 151 -12.17 24.68 7.19
CA GLN A 151 -12.19 24.57 8.64
C GLN A 151 -13.20 23.48 9.08
N TYR A 152 -12.84 22.78 10.14
CA TYR A 152 -13.75 21.94 10.88
C TYR A 152 -14.37 22.74 12.02
N PHE A 153 -15.68 22.66 12.17
CA PHE A 153 -16.39 23.14 13.35
C PHE A 153 -16.58 21.99 14.32
N ASP A 154 -16.03 22.14 15.50
CA ASP A 154 -16.15 21.19 16.59
C ASP A 154 -17.40 21.51 17.43
N PRO A 155 -18.46 20.69 17.35
CA PRO A 155 -19.70 20.99 18.09
C PRO A 155 -19.57 20.78 19.61
N GLU A 156 -18.51 20.07 20.06
CA GLU A 156 -18.31 19.81 21.48
C GLU A 156 -17.64 21.01 22.19
N THR A 157 -16.75 21.71 21.47
CA THR A 157 -16.05 22.89 22.00
C THR A 157 -16.57 24.22 21.48
N GLY A 158 -17.37 24.20 20.38
CA GLY A 158 -17.83 25.41 19.69
C GLY A 158 -16.73 26.12 18.87
N GLU A 159 -15.56 25.52 18.72
CA GLU A 159 -14.43 26.09 18.02
C GLU A 159 -14.37 25.71 16.55
N SER A 160 -13.83 26.60 15.72
CA SER A 160 -13.52 26.31 14.32
C SER A 160 -12.03 26.39 14.10
N TYR A 161 -11.43 25.37 13.48
CA TYR A 161 -9.99 25.35 13.20
C TYR A 161 -9.69 24.65 11.87
N VAL A 162 -8.54 24.93 11.28
CA VAL A 162 -7.99 24.14 10.17
C VAL A 162 -7.35 22.90 10.79
N PRO A 163 -7.79 21.68 10.42
CA PRO A 163 -7.19 20.47 10.97
C PRO A 163 -5.72 20.33 10.60
N TYR A 164 -4.95 19.72 11.50
CA TYR A 164 -3.63 19.21 11.15
C TYR A 164 -3.75 17.85 10.52
N VAL A 165 -2.73 17.45 9.76
CA VAL A 165 -2.76 16.24 8.94
C VAL A 165 -1.60 15.33 9.28
N VAL A 166 -1.91 14.05 9.49
CA VAL A 166 -0.92 12.96 9.51
C VAL A 166 -1.11 12.13 8.26
N GLU A 167 -0.07 12.02 7.47
CA GLU A 167 -0.07 11.29 6.20
C GLU A 167 0.56 9.91 6.38
N THR A 168 0.00 8.90 5.71
CA THR A 168 0.70 7.65 5.39
C THR A 168 0.65 7.45 3.88
N SER A 169 1.80 7.16 3.26
CA SER A 169 1.92 7.07 1.81
C SER A 169 2.76 5.87 1.40
N ILE A 170 2.18 4.99 0.59
CA ILE A 170 2.82 3.78 0.04
C ILE A 170 2.89 3.89 -1.49
N GLY A 171 4.04 3.56 -2.05
CA GLY A 171 4.16 3.22 -3.46
C GLY A 171 3.67 1.80 -3.71
N VAL A 172 2.54 1.63 -4.40
CA VAL A 172 1.93 0.30 -4.63
C VAL A 172 2.88 -0.61 -5.40
N ASP A 173 3.57 -0.07 -6.41
CA ASP A 173 4.57 -0.81 -7.20
C ASP A 173 5.76 -1.25 -6.35
N ARG A 174 6.24 -0.38 -5.42
CA ARG A 174 7.31 -0.75 -4.47
C ARG A 174 6.86 -1.84 -3.52
N MET A 175 5.63 -1.77 -3.04
CA MET A 175 5.06 -2.80 -2.19
C MET A 175 4.93 -4.14 -2.92
N PHE A 176 4.51 -4.11 -4.19
CA PHE A 176 4.51 -5.32 -5.02
C PHE A 176 5.93 -5.91 -5.14
N LEU A 177 6.93 -5.07 -5.43
CA LEU A 177 8.32 -5.51 -5.51
C LEU A 177 8.82 -6.10 -4.18
N GLN A 178 8.45 -5.48 -3.05
CA GLN A 178 8.75 -5.99 -1.71
C GLN A 178 8.17 -7.39 -1.50
N VAL A 179 6.87 -7.57 -1.77
CA VAL A 179 6.17 -8.85 -1.62
C VAL A 179 6.81 -9.94 -2.49
N MET A 180 7.13 -9.62 -3.74
CA MET A 180 7.80 -10.55 -4.65
C MET A 180 9.20 -10.91 -4.18
N SER A 181 9.99 -9.92 -3.72
CA SER A 181 11.34 -10.13 -3.20
C SER A 181 11.34 -11.00 -1.94
N ALA A 182 10.39 -10.73 -1.03
CA ALA A 182 10.26 -11.49 0.21
C ALA A 182 9.81 -12.94 -0.03
N ALA A 183 8.93 -13.16 -1.00
CA ALA A 183 8.41 -14.49 -1.33
C ALA A 183 9.41 -15.35 -2.13
N TYR A 184 10.36 -14.72 -2.84
CA TYR A 184 11.32 -15.44 -3.67
C TYR A 184 12.20 -16.36 -2.85
N THR A 185 12.21 -17.65 -3.17
CA THR A 185 12.99 -18.66 -2.45
C THR A 185 13.58 -19.67 -3.44
N GLU A 186 14.88 -19.87 -3.36
CA GLU A 186 15.54 -20.97 -4.05
C GLU A 186 15.59 -22.20 -3.13
N GLN A 187 15.14 -23.32 -3.63
CA GLN A 187 15.13 -24.59 -2.91
C GLN A 187 16.02 -25.59 -3.62
N THR A 188 16.93 -26.23 -2.87
CA THR A 188 17.68 -27.37 -3.36
C THR A 188 16.84 -28.65 -3.16
N LEU A 189 16.68 -29.43 -4.20
CA LEU A 189 15.98 -30.72 -4.19
C LEU A 189 16.91 -31.85 -3.80
N GLU A 190 16.32 -32.99 -3.40
CA GLU A 190 17.05 -34.24 -3.26
C GLU A 190 17.61 -34.65 -4.66
N GLY A 191 18.94 -34.73 -4.77
CA GLY A 191 19.61 -34.97 -6.06
C GLY A 191 20.45 -33.79 -6.56
N GLY A 192 20.39 -32.62 -5.91
CA GLY A 192 21.22 -31.45 -6.20
C GLY A 192 20.62 -30.46 -7.19
N ASP A 193 19.47 -30.75 -7.77
CA ASP A 193 18.71 -29.79 -8.60
C ASP A 193 18.16 -28.66 -7.76
N SER A 194 17.95 -27.48 -8.38
CA SER A 194 17.34 -26.34 -7.72
C SER A 194 16.05 -25.94 -8.39
N ARG A 195 15.13 -25.38 -7.59
CA ARG A 195 13.92 -24.73 -8.10
C ARG A 195 13.66 -23.41 -7.41
N VAL A 196 12.98 -22.51 -8.11
CA VAL A 196 12.47 -21.25 -7.56
C VAL A 196 11.02 -21.42 -7.14
N VAL A 197 10.70 -20.95 -5.93
CA VAL A 197 9.35 -20.97 -5.37
C VAL A 197 9.03 -19.59 -4.82
N LEU A 198 7.80 -19.10 -5.07
CA LEU A 198 7.27 -17.91 -4.43
C LEU A 198 6.48 -18.33 -3.18
N LYS A 199 7.06 -18.15 -2.01
CA LYS A 199 6.45 -18.48 -0.72
C LYS A 199 5.61 -17.32 -0.21
N PHE A 200 4.44 -17.13 -0.79
CA PHE A 200 3.50 -16.13 -0.28
C PHE A 200 2.86 -16.57 1.04
N PRO A 201 2.73 -15.67 2.02
CA PRO A 201 1.81 -15.86 3.12
C PRO A 201 0.39 -16.10 2.61
N PRO A 202 -0.43 -16.94 3.27
CA PRO A 202 -1.78 -17.27 2.80
C PRO A 202 -2.67 -16.04 2.54
N ALA A 203 -2.48 -14.96 3.33
CA ALA A 203 -3.20 -13.71 3.14
C ALA A 203 -2.92 -13.05 1.78
N LEU A 204 -1.72 -13.20 1.25
CA LEU A 204 -1.28 -12.59 -0.02
C LEU A 204 -1.33 -13.55 -1.22
N ALA A 205 -1.44 -14.86 -0.97
CA ALA A 205 -1.49 -15.84 -2.05
C ALA A 205 -2.69 -15.58 -2.98
N PRO A 206 -2.50 -15.45 -4.32
CA PRO A 206 -3.60 -15.20 -5.26
C PRO A 206 -4.65 -16.32 -5.25
N VAL A 207 -4.21 -17.56 -5.12
CA VAL A 207 -5.05 -18.72 -4.97
C VAL A 207 -4.96 -19.22 -3.53
N LYS A 208 -6.10 -19.29 -2.84
CA LYS A 208 -6.15 -19.70 -1.43
C LYS A 208 -6.18 -21.21 -1.27
N VAL A 209 -6.85 -21.89 -2.18
CA VAL A 209 -7.02 -23.36 -2.17
C VAL A 209 -6.81 -23.91 -3.56
N ALA A 210 -5.93 -24.90 -3.70
CA ALA A 210 -5.79 -25.69 -4.91
C ALA A 210 -6.32 -27.09 -4.63
N VAL A 211 -7.29 -27.55 -5.45
CA VAL A 211 -7.84 -28.90 -5.40
C VAL A 211 -7.17 -29.73 -6.50
N LEU A 212 -6.48 -30.80 -6.11
CA LEU A 212 -5.64 -31.59 -6.97
C LEU A 212 -6.08 -33.07 -6.86
N PRO A 213 -7.04 -33.55 -7.68
CA PRO A 213 -7.38 -34.96 -7.69
C PRO A 213 -6.19 -35.79 -8.17
N LEU A 214 -5.88 -36.87 -7.46
CA LEU A 214 -4.70 -37.71 -7.72
C LEU A 214 -4.79 -38.37 -9.11
N VAL A 215 -5.99 -38.79 -9.54
CA VAL A 215 -6.25 -39.36 -10.83
C VAL A 215 -7.57 -38.85 -11.42
N LYS A 216 -7.71 -38.94 -12.77
CA LYS A 216 -8.93 -38.51 -13.47
C LYS A 216 -9.96 -39.63 -13.61
N LYS A 217 -10.10 -40.52 -12.63
CA LYS A 217 -11.02 -41.67 -12.63
C LYS A 217 -11.53 -41.96 -11.21
N ASP A 218 -12.35 -42.95 -11.08
CA ASP A 218 -12.84 -43.49 -9.82
C ASP A 218 -13.64 -42.48 -8.98
N GLY A 219 -14.36 -41.56 -9.63
CA GLY A 219 -15.18 -40.53 -8.97
C GLY A 219 -14.37 -39.35 -8.34
N MET A 220 -13.04 -39.35 -8.51
CA MET A 220 -12.22 -38.26 -7.94
C MET A 220 -12.48 -36.88 -8.56
N PRO A 221 -12.70 -36.73 -9.89
CA PRO A 221 -13.06 -35.44 -10.48
C PRO A 221 -14.35 -34.86 -9.91
N GLU A 222 -15.35 -35.71 -9.67
CA GLU A 222 -16.65 -35.30 -9.13
C GLU A 222 -16.53 -34.84 -7.66
N VAL A 223 -15.70 -35.51 -6.87
CA VAL A 223 -15.38 -35.10 -5.49
C VAL A 223 -14.61 -33.78 -5.48
N ALA A 224 -13.60 -33.67 -6.36
CA ALA A 224 -12.83 -32.46 -6.49
C ALA A 224 -13.71 -31.24 -6.86
N GLN A 225 -14.65 -31.44 -7.81
CA GLN A 225 -15.58 -30.39 -8.19
C GLN A 225 -16.52 -30.01 -7.04
N LYS A 226 -17.00 -30.95 -6.24
CA LYS A 226 -17.80 -30.66 -5.04
C LYS A 226 -17.03 -29.79 -4.01
N ILE A 227 -15.73 -30.06 -3.83
CA ILE A 227 -14.88 -29.25 -2.95
C ILE A 227 -14.75 -27.82 -3.50
N VAL A 228 -14.51 -27.68 -4.81
CA VAL A 228 -14.45 -26.36 -5.45
C VAL A 228 -15.77 -25.61 -5.26
N ASP A 229 -16.90 -26.29 -5.53
CA ASP A 229 -18.24 -25.68 -5.42
C ASP A 229 -18.58 -25.25 -4.00
N LEU A 230 -18.07 -25.95 -2.99
CA LEU A 230 -18.22 -25.60 -1.59
C LEU A 230 -17.45 -24.33 -1.21
N LEU A 231 -16.25 -24.15 -1.79
CA LEU A 231 -15.30 -23.11 -1.32
C LEU A 231 -15.26 -21.86 -2.21
N LYS A 232 -15.74 -21.94 -3.47
CA LYS A 232 -15.55 -20.87 -4.48
C LYS A 232 -16.17 -19.52 -4.16
N TYR A 233 -17.15 -19.46 -3.24
CA TYR A 233 -17.79 -18.23 -2.82
C TYR A 233 -17.05 -17.51 -1.69
N ASP A 234 -16.25 -18.26 -0.93
CA ASP A 234 -15.49 -17.73 0.22
C ASP A 234 -14.01 -17.51 -0.14
N TYR A 235 -13.49 -18.28 -1.09
CA TYR A 235 -12.07 -18.30 -1.45
C TYR A 235 -11.85 -18.31 -2.96
N ASN A 236 -10.71 -17.76 -3.38
CA ASN A 236 -10.21 -17.98 -4.74
C ASN A 236 -9.63 -19.40 -4.83
N VAL A 237 -10.36 -20.30 -5.50
CA VAL A 237 -10.06 -21.74 -5.60
C VAL A 237 -9.66 -22.08 -7.02
N CYS A 238 -8.62 -22.91 -7.19
CA CYS A 238 -8.31 -23.50 -8.49
C CYS A 238 -8.46 -25.03 -8.44
N LEU A 239 -8.81 -25.61 -9.58
CA LEU A 239 -8.87 -27.05 -9.81
C LEU A 239 -7.80 -27.42 -10.84
N LEU A 240 -6.83 -28.26 -10.44
CA LEU A 240 -5.75 -28.69 -11.31
C LEU A 240 -5.77 -30.22 -11.43
N TYR A 241 -5.92 -30.73 -12.65
CA TYR A 241 -5.89 -32.16 -12.95
C TYR A 241 -4.47 -32.70 -13.23
N THR A 242 -3.50 -31.82 -13.39
CA THR A 242 -2.07 -32.16 -13.48
C THR A 242 -1.35 -31.38 -12.41
N SER A 243 -0.88 -32.07 -11.39
CA SER A 243 0.02 -31.47 -10.42
C SER A 243 1.39 -31.30 -11.08
N PRO A 244 2.04 -30.14 -10.99
CA PRO A 244 3.48 -30.08 -11.12
C PRO A 244 4.08 -30.66 -9.84
N SER A 245 3.79 -31.95 -9.55
CA SER A 245 4.40 -32.67 -8.44
C SER A 245 5.89 -32.88 -8.73
N PRO A 246 6.78 -32.70 -7.74
CA PRO A 246 8.17 -33.12 -7.89
C PRO A 246 8.34 -34.61 -8.23
N ARG A 247 7.26 -35.43 -8.08
CA ARG A 247 7.24 -36.83 -8.46
C ARG A 247 6.94 -37.08 -9.94
N ASP A 248 6.36 -36.11 -10.65
CA ASP A 248 6.00 -36.26 -12.06
C ASP A 248 7.18 -36.06 -13.02
N GLY A 249 8.34 -35.56 -12.53
CA GLY A 249 9.58 -35.48 -13.28
C GLY A 249 10.50 -36.69 -13.15
N ALA A 250 10.11 -37.73 -12.42
CA ALA A 250 10.94 -38.89 -12.16
C ALA A 250 10.56 -40.15 -12.99
N THR A 251 9.69 -40.04 -14.00
CA THR A 251 9.33 -41.11 -14.91
C THR A 251 9.35 -40.65 -16.36
N SER A 252 10.54 -40.57 -16.93
CA SER A 252 10.80 -40.78 -18.35
C SER A 252 12.26 -41.19 -18.57
#